data_30f716ab3d241b11c808dc8e39556fca
#
_entry.id   30f716ab3d241b11c808dc8e39556fca
#
_cell.length_a   1.000
_cell.length_b   1.000
_cell.length_c   1.000
_cell.angle_alpha   90.00
_cell.angle_beta   90.00
_cell.angle_gamma   90.00
#
_symmetry.space_group_name_H-M   'P 1'
#
loop_
_entity.id
_entity.type
_entity.pdbx_description
1 polymer ?
#
loop_
_entity_poly.entity_id
_entity_poly.type
_entity_poly.pdbx_seq_one_letter_code
_entity_poly.pdbx_strand_id
1 'polypeptide(L)'
;AYLGQIMCGRFVITSPPEALRQIFGYSEQPNFPPRYNIAPTQPVPVVILENGGRHFRLMRWGLIPSWVKDPRKFTLLINARSETILEKPAFKNAIKRRRCLIPADGYYEWQDAGGRKRPFFIHRRDGRPIGFAALAETWMGPNGEETDSVAIVTAPASRDLAALHHRVPVTIAPEEFERWLDGRAYDAEDVMPLLRGPADGEFAWHEISTRVN
;
A
#
# COMPACT_ATOMS: atom_id res chain seq x y z
N ALA A 1 22.45 -9.43 -7.42
CA ALA A 1 21.47 -9.32 -6.34
C ALA A 1 21.16 -7.83 -6.16
N TYR A 2 20.11 -7.33 -6.78
CA TYR A 2 19.62 -5.96 -6.60
C TYR A 2 18.81 -5.91 -5.31
N LEU A 3 19.45 -5.68 -4.18
CA LEU A 3 18.85 -5.08 -2.99
C LEU A 3 18.78 -3.55 -3.21
N GLY A 4 18.24 -3.12 -4.33
CA GLY A 4 17.90 -1.73 -4.56
C GLY A 4 16.74 -1.37 -3.68
N GLN A 5 17.00 -0.52 -2.70
CA GLN A 5 16.11 0.24 -1.82
C GLN A 5 14.62 -0.15 -1.90
N ILE A 6 14.27 -1.25 -1.24
CA ILE A 6 12.88 -1.63 -1.02
C ILE A 6 12.31 -0.61 -0.04
N MET A 7 11.41 0.23 -0.53
CA MET A 7 10.71 1.22 0.27
C MET A 7 9.43 0.65 0.83
N CYS A 8 9.07 1.06 2.06
CA CYS A 8 7.85 0.62 2.72
C CYS A 8 7.63 -0.89 2.50
N GLY A 9 8.67 -1.68 2.81
CA GLY A 9 8.65 -3.13 2.65
C GLY A 9 8.10 -3.89 3.85
N ARG A 10 7.64 -3.20 4.87
CA ARG A 10 7.03 -3.78 6.08
C ARG A 10 6.02 -2.82 6.68
N PHE A 11 4.90 -3.32 7.12
CA PHE A 11 3.89 -2.51 7.81
C PHE A 11 3.14 -3.30 8.89
N VAL A 12 2.27 -2.60 9.62
CA VAL A 12 1.63 -3.07 10.84
C VAL A 12 0.13 -2.88 10.74
N ILE A 13 -0.63 -3.88 11.15
CA ILE A 13 -2.07 -3.80 11.38
C ILE A 13 -2.35 -4.33 12.79
N THR A 14 -2.64 -3.44 13.72
CA THR A 14 -2.90 -3.77 15.13
C THR A 14 -4.26 -3.29 15.62
N SER A 15 -4.91 -2.37 14.89
CA SER A 15 -6.28 -1.94 15.20
C SER A 15 -7.25 -3.11 15.14
N PRO A 16 -8.24 -3.17 16.04
CA PRO A 16 -9.27 -4.21 15.99
C PRO A 16 -9.99 -4.22 14.63
N PRO A 17 -10.36 -5.41 14.09
CA PRO A 17 -11.05 -5.51 12.81
C PRO A 17 -12.31 -4.65 12.71
N GLU A 18 -13.09 -4.54 13.77
CA GLU A 18 -14.30 -3.69 13.79
C GLU A 18 -13.98 -2.20 13.69
N ALA A 19 -12.89 -1.73 14.31
CA ALA A 19 -12.46 -0.34 14.20
C ALA A 19 -12.08 -0.01 12.76
N LEU A 20 -11.36 -0.90 12.08
CA LEU A 20 -11.01 -0.75 10.66
C LEU A 20 -12.25 -0.79 9.77
N ARG A 21 -13.19 -1.68 10.06
CA ARG A 21 -14.46 -1.77 9.33
C ARG A 21 -15.24 -0.45 9.38
N GLN A 22 -15.32 0.18 10.53
CA GLN A 22 -16.00 1.47 10.70
C GLN A 22 -15.32 2.59 9.90
N ILE A 23 -13.99 2.65 9.90
CA ILE A 23 -13.23 3.69 9.20
C ILE A 23 -13.30 3.49 7.68
N PHE A 24 -13.07 2.26 7.21
CA PHE A 24 -12.98 1.96 5.79
C PHE A 24 -14.33 1.64 5.13
N GLY A 25 -15.35 1.33 5.90
CA GLY A 25 -16.73 1.21 5.45
C GLY A 25 -17.06 -0.05 4.66
N TYR A 26 -16.28 -1.13 4.79
CA TYR A 26 -16.60 -2.39 4.12
C TYR A 26 -17.67 -3.19 4.88
N SER A 27 -18.41 -4.04 4.16
CA SER A 27 -19.55 -4.78 4.70
C SER A 27 -19.19 -6.05 5.45
N GLU A 28 -18.08 -6.68 5.09
CA GLU A 28 -17.60 -7.92 5.70
C GLU A 28 -17.19 -7.72 7.15
N GLN A 29 -17.20 -8.81 7.93
CA GLN A 29 -16.74 -8.83 9.32
C GLN A 29 -15.58 -9.83 9.45
N PRO A 30 -14.42 -9.54 8.87
CA PRO A 30 -13.27 -10.44 8.94
C PRO A 30 -12.77 -10.54 10.39
N ASN A 31 -12.30 -11.72 10.75
CA ASN A 31 -11.60 -11.95 11.99
C ASN A 31 -10.13 -12.25 11.69
N PHE A 32 -9.26 -11.28 11.97
CA PHE A 32 -7.82 -11.47 11.82
C PHE A 32 -7.09 -10.96 13.06
N PRO A 33 -6.01 -11.64 13.48
CA PRO A 33 -5.21 -11.20 14.62
C PRO A 33 -4.36 -9.98 14.27
N PRO A 34 -3.90 -9.22 15.28
CA PRO A 34 -2.89 -8.18 15.07
C PRO A 34 -1.64 -8.73 14.39
N ARG A 35 -1.11 -7.98 13.44
CA ARG A 35 0.12 -8.32 12.72
C ARG A 35 1.11 -7.18 12.82
N TYR A 36 2.26 -7.46 13.41
CA TYR A 36 3.27 -6.45 13.76
C TYR A 36 4.40 -6.32 12.74
N ASN A 37 4.46 -7.22 11.76
CA ASN A 37 5.58 -7.23 10.80
C ASN A 37 5.15 -7.90 9.49
N ILE A 38 4.23 -7.24 8.77
CA ILE A 38 3.72 -7.73 7.49
C ILE A 38 4.80 -7.51 6.42
N ALA A 39 5.14 -8.57 5.71
CA ALA A 39 6.17 -8.61 4.69
C ALA A 39 5.60 -8.86 3.28
N PRO A 40 6.35 -8.48 2.23
CA PRO A 40 5.99 -8.81 0.85
C PRO A 40 5.70 -10.31 0.66
N THR A 41 4.86 -10.62 -0.31
CA THR A 41 4.31 -11.93 -0.67
C THR A 41 3.24 -12.48 0.27
N GLN A 42 3.10 -11.92 1.45
CA GLN A 42 2.03 -12.31 2.38
C GLN A 42 0.67 -11.74 1.92
N PRO A 43 -0.44 -12.43 2.28
CA PRO A 43 -1.77 -11.87 2.10
C PRO A 43 -1.99 -10.68 3.05
N VAL A 44 -2.58 -9.63 2.52
CA VAL A 44 -2.88 -8.39 3.25
C VAL A 44 -4.34 -7.99 3.07
N PRO A 45 -4.95 -7.34 4.07
CA PRO A 45 -6.26 -6.73 3.94
C PRO A 45 -6.26 -5.63 2.88
N VAL A 46 -7.26 -5.67 2.00
CA VAL A 46 -7.47 -4.68 0.93
C VAL A 46 -8.95 -4.29 0.91
N VAL A 47 -9.19 -3.00 0.75
CA VAL A 47 -10.55 -2.45 0.59
C VAL A 47 -10.73 -2.04 -0.86
N ILE A 48 -11.76 -2.59 -1.50
CA ILE A 48 -12.14 -2.30 -2.88
C ILE A 48 -13.54 -1.70 -2.94
N LEU A 49 -13.86 -1.02 -4.03
CA LEU A 49 -15.23 -0.64 -4.38
C LEU A 49 -15.74 -1.57 -5.48
N GLU A 50 -16.82 -2.28 -5.22
CA GLU A 50 -17.45 -3.21 -6.16
C GLU A 50 -18.96 -3.16 -6.00
N ASN A 51 -19.69 -3.09 -7.12
CA ASN A 51 -21.15 -3.04 -7.14
C ASN A 51 -21.76 -1.95 -6.23
N GLY A 52 -21.10 -0.78 -6.15
CA GLY A 52 -21.54 0.36 -5.36
C GLY A 52 -21.29 0.27 -3.86
N GLY A 53 -20.58 -0.77 -3.39
CA GLY A 53 -20.22 -0.94 -1.98
C GLY A 53 -18.73 -1.20 -1.78
N ARG A 54 -18.25 -0.87 -0.60
CA ARG A 54 -16.87 -1.20 -0.21
C ARG A 54 -16.83 -2.62 0.35
N HIS A 55 -15.79 -3.35 -0.04
CA HIS A 55 -15.60 -4.75 0.33
C HIS A 55 -14.19 -5.01 0.82
N PHE A 56 -14.09 -5.91 1.81
CA PHE A 56 -12.83 -6.44 2.29
C PHE A 56 -12.40 -7.64 1.42
N ARG A 57 -11.12 -7.64 1.04
CA ARG A 57 -10.49 -8.77 0.34
C ARG A 57 -9.11 -9.02 0.93
N LEU A 58 -8.65 -10.26 0.85
CA LEU A 58 -7.24 -10.59 1.07
C LEU A 58 -6.55 -10.71 -0.28
N MET A 59 -5.43 -10.01 -0.44
CA MET A 59 -4.63 -10.05 -1.67
C MET A 59 -3.16 -10.21 -1.33
N ARG A 60 -2.43 -10.87 -2.23
CA ARG A 60 -0.97 -11.00 -2.11
C ARG A 60 -0.31 -9.64 -2.26
N TRP A 61 0.53 -9.26 -1.35
CA TRP A 61 1.35 -8.05 -1.51
C TRP A 61 2.55 -8.32 -2.41
N GLY A 62 2.49 -7.79 -3.59
CA GLY A 62 3.41 -8.00 -4.69
C GLY A 62 2.61 -8.23 -5.96
N LEU A 63 2.34 -7.16 -6.70
CA LEU A 63 1.46 -7.15 -7.86
C LEU A 63 2.02 -8.01 -8.99
N ILE A 64 1.16 -8.88 -9.52
CA ILE A 64 1.45 -9.71 -10.69
C ILE A 64 0.59 -9.19 -11.84
N PRO A 65 1.19 -8.54 -12.85
CA PRO A 65 0.45 -8.11 -14.03
C PRO A 65 -0.22 -9.29 -14.75
N SER A 66 -1.39 -9.06 -15.32
CA SER A 66 -2.18 -10.10 -15.97
C SER A 66 -1.47 -10.80 -17.14
N TRP A 67 -0.53 -10.11 -17.78
CA TRP A 67 0.23 -10.63 -18.94
C TRP A 67 1.45 -11.48 -18.56
N VAL A 68 1.78 -11.63 -17.29
CA VAL A 68 2.92 -12.42 -16.83
C VAL A 68 2.64 -13.92 -17.04
N LYS A 69 3.59 -14.61 -17.66
CA LYS A 69 3.45 -16.05 -17.93
C LYS A 69 3.77 -16.92 -16.71
N ASP A 70 4.85 -16.62 -16.02
CA ASP A 70 5.29 -17.35 -14.82
C ASP A 70 5.61 -16.37 -13.70
N PRO A 71 4.70 -16.21 -12.71
CA PRO A 71 4.89 -15.28 -11.60
C PRO A 71 6.14 -15.56 -10.76
N ARG A 72 6.61 -16.79 -10.72
CA ARG A 72 7.80 -17.17 -9.93
C ARG A 72 9.09 -16.58 -10.50
N LYS A 73 9.10 -16.26 -11.79
CA LYS A 73 10.24 -15.66 -12.51
C LYS A 73 10.09 -14.16 -12.71
N PHE A 74 8.97 -13.60 -12.30
CA PHE A 74 8.69 -12.18 -12.45
C PHE A 74 9.21 -11.38 -11.26
N THR A 75 9.66 -10.15 -11.52
CA THR A 75 10.11 -9.24 -10.47
C THR A 75 8.99 -8.94 -9.47
N LEU A 76 9.31 -8.98 -8.19
CA LEU A 76 8.38 -8.65 -7.12
C LEU A 76 8.07 -7.14 -7.12
N LEU A 77 6.83 -6.78 -7.45
CA LEU A 77 6.36 -5.40 -7.50
C LEU A 77 5.54 -5.05 -6.26
N ILE A 78 6.20 -4.58 -5.22
CA ILE A 78 5.51 -4.18 -3.97
C ILE A 78 5.10 -2.72 -3.96
N ASN A 79 5.72 -1.88 -4.80
CA ASN A 79 5.45 -0.45 -4.90
C ASN A 79 5.20 -0.03 -6.36
N ALA A 80 4.36 1.01 -6.51
CA ALA A 80 4.11 1.71 -7.76
C ALA A 80 4.45 3.19 -7.57
N ARG A 81 5.40 3.73 -8.33
CA ARG A 81 5.81 5.14 -8.22
C ARG A 81 4.77 6.05 -8.88
N SER A 82 4.29 7.03 -8.13
CA SER A 82 3.29 8.00 -8.61
C SER A 82 3.74 8.74 -9.89
N GLU A 83 5.04 9.02 -10.03
CA GLU A 83 5.59 9.78 -11.16
C GLU A 83 5.45 9.05 -12.50
N THR A 84 5.39 7.72 -12.51
CA THR A 84 5.36 6.89 -13.71
C THR A 84 4.16 5.94 -13.78
N ILE A 85 3.23 6.07 -12.87
CA ILE A 85 2.09 5.14 -12.69
C ILE A 85 1.17 5.10 -13.92
N LEU A 86 1.02 6.19 -14.65
CA LEU A 86 0.22 6.28 -15.86
C LEU A 86 0.89 5.64 -17.10
N GLU A 87 2.20 5.43 -17.05
CA GLU A 87 3.01 5.00 -18.19
C GLU A 87 3.44 3.54 -18.09
N LYS A 88 3.80 3.08 -16.88
CA LYS A 88 4.35 1.74 -16.67
C LYS A 88 3.34 0.66 -17.03
N PRO A 89 3.70 -0.31 -17.89
CA PRO A 89 2.79 -1.40 -18.30
C PRO A 89 2.15 -2.16 -17.14
N ALA A 90 2.88 -2.33 -16.03
CA ALA A 90 2.38 -3.01 -14.84
C ALA A 90 1.25 -2.27 -14.12
N PHE A 91 1.15 -0.93 -14.26
CA PHE A 91 0.27 -0.10 -13.44
C PHE A 91 -0.74 0.74 -14.22
N LYS A 92 -0.48 1.05 -15.50
CA LYS A 92 -1.30 1.98 -16.30
C LYS A 92 -2.77 1.58 -16.45
N ASN A 93 -3.08 0.30 -16.38
CA ASN A 93 -4.46 -0.19 -16.42
C ASN A 93 -5.09 -0.23 -15.02
N ALA A 94 -4.31 -0.63 -14.01
CA ALA A 94 -4.76 -0.72 -12.63
C ALA A 94 -5.13 0.65 -12.06
N ILE A 95 -4.36 1.71 -12.35
CA ILE A 95 -4.68 3.08 -11.89
C ILE A 95 -6.02 3.59 -12.44
N LYS A 96 -6.45 3.11 -13.58
CA LYS A 96 -7.72 3.50 -14.20
C LYS A 96 -8.92 2.81 -13.55
N ARG A 97 -8.79 1.54 -13.14
CA ARG A 97 -9.95 0.69 -12.83
C ARG A 97 -9.85 -0.11 -11.54
N ARG A 98 -8.66 -0.27 -10.97
CA ARG A 98 -8.42 -1.19 -9.87
C ARG A 98 -7.67 -0.55 -8.71
N ARG A 99 -8.06 0.67 -8.40
CA ARG A 99 -7.58 1.38 -7.22
C ARG A 99 -8.20 0.78 -5.97
N CYS A 100 -7.41 0.66 -4.93
CA CYS A 100 -7.84 0.10 -3.65
C CYS A 100 -7.08 0.75 -2.49
N LEU A 101 -7.46 0.39 -1.27
CA LEU A 101 -6.81 0.87 -0.05
C LEU A 101 -6.27 -0.32 0.74
N ILE A 102 -5.13 -0.14 1.36
CA ILE A 102 -4.59 -1.08 2.35
C ILE A 102 -4.65 -0.38 3.71
N PRO A 103 -5.47 -0.88 4.66
CA PRO A 103 -5.47 -0.39 6.04
C PRO A 103 -4.15 -0.71 6.73
N ALA A 104 -3.62 0.24 7.48
CA ALA A 104 -2.42 0.03 8.29
C ALA A 104 -2.44 0.92 9.53
N ASP A 105 -1.74 0.53 10.59
CA ASP A 105 -1.53 1.38 11.77
C ASP A 105 -0.19 2.12 11.71
N GLY A 106 0.74 1.63 10.92
CA GLY A 106 2.04 2.23 10.69
C GLY A 106 2.89 1.37 9.78
N TYR A 107 4.08 1.84 9.47
CA TYR A 107 5.02 1.12 8.64
C TYR A 107 6.45 1.30 9.13
N TYR A 108 7.34 0.43 8.68
CA TYR A 108 8.75 0.51 9.00
C TYR A 108 9.55 1.07 7.84
N GLU A 109 10.59 1.83 8.19
CA GLU A 109 11.58 2.32 7.23
C GLU A 109 12.98 2.24 7.84
N TRP A 110 13.98 1.99 7.02
CA TRP A 110 15.37 1.83 7.43
C TRP A 110 16.18 3.02 6.93
N GLN A 111 16.50 3.92 7.86
CA GLN A 111 17.41 5.03 7.58
C GLN A 111 18.82 4.52 7.33
N ASP A 112 19.48 5.00 6.29
CA ASP A 112 20.89 4.74 6.08
C ASP A 112 21.74 5.76 6.87
N ALA A 113 22.46 5.26 7.86
CA ALA A 113 23.35 6.06 8.71
C ALA A 113 24.80 5.63 8.49
N GLY A 114 25.35 5.96 7.33
CA GLY A 114 26.76 5.65 7.01
C GLY A 114 27.03 4.16 6.83
N GLY A 115 26.13 3.45 6.12
CA GLY A 115 26.24 2.00 5.85
C GLY A 115 25.59 1.11 6.91
N ARG A 116 25.12 1.69 8.02
CA ARG A 116 24.32 1.00 9.03
C ARG A 116 22.85 1.35 8.87
N LYS A 117 21.99 0.34 8.77
CA LYS A 117 20.54 0.52 8.68
C LYS A 117 19.94 0.64 10.07
N ARG A 118 19.23 1.77 10.31
CA ARG A 118 18.51 2.03 11.56
C ARG A 118 17.01 1.94 11.28
N PRO A 119 16.28 1.00 11.90
CA PRO A 119 14.85 0.85 11.68
C PRO A 119 14.05 1.87 12.48
N PHE A 120 13.05 2.46 11.83
CA PHE A 120 12.08 3.38 12.42
C PHE A 120 10.67 2.86 12.22
N PHE A 121 9.82 3.07 13.22
CA PHE A 121 8.38 2.89 13.11
C PHE A 121 7.75 4.27 12.83
N ILE A 122 6.95 4.34 11.77
CA ILE A 122 6.32 5.56 11.29
C ILE A 122 4.81 5.37 11.36
N HIS A 123 4.09 6.30 11.96
CA HIS A 123 2.65 6.25 12.15
C HIS A 123 2.04 7.66 12.10
N ARG A 124 0.73 7.76 11.97
CA ARG A 124 0.06 9.06 12.09
C ARG A 124 0.23 9.61 13.49
N ARG A 125 0.50 10.91 13.57
CA ARG A 125 0.67 11.60 14.87
C ARG A 125 -0.60 11.56 15.71
N ASP A 126 -1.78 11.57 15.07
CA ASP A 126 -3.08 11.49 15.74
C ASP A 126 -3.47 10.06 16.17
N GLY A 127 -2.65 9.07 15.90
CA GLY A 127 -2.87 7.67 16.25
C GLY A 127 -3.93 6.94 15.41
N ARG A 128 -4.51 7.60 14.40
CA ARG A 128 -5.52 6.96 13.53
C ARG A 128 -4.87 6.00 12.54
N PRO A 129 -5.61 4.98 12.07
CA PRO A 129 -5.16 4.12 10.98
C PRO A 129 -4.91 4.89 9.70
N ILE A 130 -4.04 4.33 8.88
CA ILE A 130 -3.65 4.84 7.56
C ILE A 130 -4.42 4.05 6.50
N GLY A 131 -4.88 4.74 5.44
CA GLY A 131 -5.30 4.13 4.19
C GLY A 131 -4.19 4.31 3.15
N PHE A 132 -3.38 3.27 2.89
CA PHE A 132 -2.42 3.34 1.79
C PHE A 132 -3.14 3.29 0.46
N ALA A 133 -2.81 4.20 -0.45
CA ALA A 133 -3.20 4.08 -1.85
C ALA A 133 -2.52 2.86 -2.46
N ALA A 134 -3.29 2.01 -3.10
CA ALA A 134 -2.79 0.79 -3.70
C ALA A 134 -3.48 0.48 -5.03
N LEU A 135 -2.82 -0.35 -5.84
CA LEU A 135 -3.32 -0.85 -7.12
C LEU A 135 -3.42 -2.36 -7.07
N ALA A 136 -4.52 -2.91 -7.57
CA ALA A 136 -4.76 -4.35 -7.62
C ALA A 136 -4.71 -4.89 -9.04
N GLU A 137 -4.39 -6.16 -9.16
CA GLU A 137 -4.48 -6.95 -10.39
C GLU A 137 -4.92 -8.38 -10.07
N THR A 138 -5.61 -8.98 -11.04
CA THR A 138 -5.91 -10.42 -11.02
C THR A 138 -5.09 -11.10 -12.10
N TRP A 139 -4.26 -12.04 -11.69
CA TRP A 139 -3.52 -12.91 -12.59
C TRP A 139 -4.24 -14.23 -12.75
N MET A 140 -4.40 -14.67 -14.00
CA MET A 140 -5.01 -15.97 -14.34
C MET A 140 -3.95 -16.91 -14.88
N GLY A 141 -3.76 -18.02 -14.20
CA GLY A 141 -2.80 -19.05 -14.61
C GLY A 141 -3.33 -20.00 -15.68
N PRO A 142 -2.42 -20.77 -16.33
CA PRO A 142 -2.80 -21.66 -17.43
C PRO A 142 -3.69 -22.83 -17.01
N ASN A 143 -3.72 -23.17 -15.72
CA ASN A 143 -4.54 -24.26 -15.17
C ASN A 143 -5.78 -23.74 -14.43
N GLY A 144 -6.18 -22.49 -14.66
CA GLY A 144 -7.32 -21.85 -14.01
C GLY A 144 -7.01 -21.28 -12.63
N GLU A 145 -5.75 -21.20 -12.21
CA GLU A 145 -5.36 -20.50 -10.98
C GLU A 145 -5.69 -19.03 -11.10
N GLU A 146 -6.16 -18.45 -10.01
CA GLU A 146 -6.49 -17.05 -9.91
C GLU A 146 -5.76 -16.44 -8.71
N THR A 147 -4.99 -15.37 -8.91
CA THR A 147 -4.27 -14.68 -7.85
C THR A 147 -4.56 -13.20 -7.91
N ASP A 148 -5.22 -12.69 -6.86
CA ASP A 148 -5.35 -11.27 -6.63
C ASP A 148 -4.11 -10.75 -5.91
N SER A 149 -3.54 -9.67 -6.43
CA SER A 149 -2.32 -9.09 -5.91
C SER A 149 -2.38 -7.57 -5.90
N VAL A 150 -1.52 -6.96 -5.11
CA VAL A 150 -1.58 -5.53 -4.83
C VAL A 150 -0.18 -4.92 -4.69
N ALA A 151 -0.03 -3.66 -5.11
CA ALA A 151 1.14 -2.84 -4.88
C ALA A 151 0.76 -1.52 -4.22
N ILE A 152 1.59 -1.02 -3.30
CA ILE A 152 1.40 0.26 -2.62
C ILE A 152 1.96 1.38 -3.50
N VAL A 153 1.18 2.44 -3.70
CA VAL A 153 1.63 3.65 -4.40
C VAL A 153 2.58 4.43 -3.50
N THR A 154 3.69 4.89 -4.07
CA THR A 154 4.68 5.72 -3.38
C THR A 154 4.88 7.06 -4.07
N ALA A 155 5.31 8.06 -3.31
CA ALA A 155 5.59 9.41 -3.76
C ALA A 155 6.88 9.93 -3.11
N PRO A 156 7.46 11.05 -3.60
CA PRO A 156 8.54 11.73 -2.88
C PRO A 156 8.12 12.09 -1.45
N ALA A 157 9.04 11.96 -0.52
CA ALA A 157 8.81 12.28 0.89
C ALA A 157 8.58 13.79 1.09
N SER A 158 7.75 14.14 2.09
CA SER A 158 7.72 15.46 2.68
C SER A 158 9.07 15.82 3.31
N ARG A 159 9.29 17.09 3.62
CA ARG A 159 10.58 17.55 4.14
C ARG A 159 10.99 16.84 5.42
N ASP A 160 10.05 16.65 6.35
CA ASP A 160 10.31 16.00 7.63
C ASP A 160 10.63 14.49 7.47
N LEU A 161 9.86 13.78 6.66
CA LEU A 161 10.08 12.35 6.43
C LEU A 161 11.29 12.05 5.53
N ALA A 162 11.73 13.00 4.72
CA ALA A 162 12.91 12.86 3.88
C ALA A 162 14.18 12.57 4.69
N ALA A 163 14.22 12.95 5.98
CA ALA A 163 15.32 12.60 6.88
C ALA A 163 15.45 11.09 7.13
N LEU A 164 14.36 10.33 6.98
CA LEU A 164 14.33 8.88 7.13
C LEU A 164 14.54 8.17 5.79
N HIS A 165 13.78 8.59 4.80
CA HIS A 165 13.84 8.03 3.44
C HIS A 165 13.30 9.03 2.42
N HIS A 166 13.85 9.04 1.21
CA HIS A 166 13.44 9.98 0.16
C HIS A 166 12.06 9.68 -0.46
N ARG A 167 11.48 8.51 -0.16
CA ARG A 167 10.16 8.08 -0.63
C ARG A 167 9.26 7.74 0.55
N VAL A 168 7.95 7.87 0.34
CA VAL A 168 6.91 7.49 1.33
C VAL A 168 5.74 6.79 0.63
N PRO A 169 4.99 5.93 1.33
CA PRO A 169 3.72 5.45 0.81
C PRO A 169 2.72 6.60 0.73
N VAL A 170 1.94 6.63 -0.33
CA VAL A 170 0.82 7.58 -0.47
C VAL A 170 -0.30 7.17 0.46
N THR A 171 -0.78 8.13 1.24
CA THR A 171 -1.91 7.94 2.16
C THR A 171 -3.11 8.73 1.69
N ILE A 172 -4.29 8.11 1.72
CA ILE A 172 -5.55 8.75 1.33
C ILE A 172 -6.33 9.10 2.59
N ALA A 173 -6.76 10.36 2.69
CA ALA A 173 -7.62 10.79 3.78
C ALA A 173 -9.02 10.14 3.66
N PRO A 174 -9.72 9.84 4.78
CA PRO A 174 -11.03 9.19 4.73
C PRO A 174 -12.05 9.91 3.86
N GLU A 175 -12.05 11.23 3.80
CA GLU A 175 -12.93 12.07 2.97
C GLU A 175 -12.67 11.89 1.47
N GLU A 176 -11.52 11.37 1.09
CA GLU A 176 -11.12 11.12 -0.29
C GLU A 176 -11.18 9.62 -0.68
N PHE A 177 -11.64 8.74 0.23
CA PHE A 177 -11.72 7.32 -0.05
C PHE A 177 -12.59 7.00 -1.26
N GLU A 178 -13.74 7.63 -1.37
CA GLU A 178 -14.65 7.39 -2.50
C GLU A 178 -14.03 7.85 -3.82
N ARG A 179 -13.45 9.04 -3.86
CA ARG A 179 -12.76 9.56 -5.04
C ARG A 179 -11.62 8.64 -5.49
N TRP A 180 -10.85 8.12 -4.55
CA TRP A 180 -9.78 7.17 -4.86
C TRP A 180 -10.32 5.82 -5.37
N LEU A 181 -11.32 5.26 -4.70
CA LEU A 181 -11.82 3.91 -4.98
C LEU A 181 -12.71 3.83 -6.23
N ASP A 182 -13.45 4.87 -6.56
CA ASP A 182 -14.44 4.83 -7.66
C ASP A 182 -13.81 5.15 -9.02
N GLY A 183 -13.33 4.10 -9.70
CA GLY A 183 -12.78 4.20 -11.05
C GLY A 183 -13.81 4.41 -12.16
N ARG A 184 -15.10 4.46 -11.85
CA ARG A 184 -16.16 4.79 -12.80
C ARG A 184 -16.50 6.27 -12.79
N ALA A 185 -16.59 6.87 -11.59
CA ALA A 185 -16.87 8.27 -11.40
C ALA A 185 -15.65 9.18 -11.60
N TYR A 186 -14.46 8.67 -11.28
CA TYR A 186 -13.20 9.42 -11.32
C TYR A 186 -12.16 8.66 -12.14
N ASP A 187 -11.67 9.27 -13.20
CA ASP A 187 -10.63 8.66 -14.03
C ASP A 187 -9.23 8.75 -13.38
N ALA A 188 -8.21 8.28 -14.08
CA ALA A 188 -6.85 8.29 -13.55
C ALA A 188 -6.32 9.71 -13.33
N GLU A 189 -6.67 10.66 -14.20
CA GLU A 189 -6.22 12.05 -14.09
C GLU A 189 -6.86 12.76 -12.89
N ASP A 190 -8.13 12.43 -12.59
CA ASP A 190 -8.85 13.02 -11.46
C ASP A 190 -8.23 12.68 -10.11
N VAL A 191 -7.55 11.55 -10.00
CA VAL A 191 -6.96 11.08 -8.74
C VAL A 191 -5.47 11.37 -8.60
N MET A 192 -4.81 11.84 -9.66
CA MET A 192 -3.39 12.19 -9.59
C MET A 192 -3.05 13.21 -8.50
N PRO A 193 -3.88 14.23 -8.23
CA PRO A 193 -3.62 15.16 -7.13
C PRO A 193 -3.58 14.53 -5.73
N LEU A 194 -4.16 13.34 -5.55
CA LEU A 194 -4.12 12.58 -4.29
C LEU A 194 -2.78 11.86 -4.07
N LEU A 195 -2.00 11.65 -5.14
CA LEU A 195 -0.77 10.85 -5.13
C LEU A 195 0.45 11.65 -4.66
N ARG A 196 0.38 12.09 -3.43
CA ARG A 196 1.45 12.84 -2.76
C ARG A 196 1.76 12.24 -1.39
N GLY A 197 2.94 12.55 -0.86
CA GLY A 197 3.29 12.20 0.50
C GLY A 197 2.44 12.97 1.53
N PRO A 198 2.38 12.50 2.78
CA PRO A 198 1.73 13.23 3.87
C PRO A 198 2.38 14.60 4.08
N ALA A 199 1.61 15.55 4.59
CA ALA A 199 2.13 16.87 4.92
C ALA A 199 3.15 16.79 6.08
N ASP A 200 4.05 17.79 6.15
CA ASP A 200 4.95 17.93 7.29
C ASP A 200 4.15 17.98 8.61
N GLY A 201 4.60 17.22 9.61
CA GLY A 201 3.95 17.14 10.92
C GLY A 201 2.76 16.20 11.02
N GLU A 202 2.28 15.63 9.93
CA GLU A 202 1.15 14.67 9.94
C GLU A 202 1.53 13.32 10.54
N PHE A 203 2.78 12.90 10.35
CA PHE A 203 3.33 11.64 10.85
C PHE A 203 4.34 11.87 11.98
N ALA A 204 4.46 10.87 12.84
CA ALA A 204 5.48 10.76 13.87
C ALA A 204 6.28 9.48 13.67
N TRP A 205 7.50 9.44 14.21
CA TRP A 205 8.36 8.26 14.11
C TRP A 205 9.29 8.16 15.30
N HIS A 206 9.75 6.93 15.57
CA HIS A 206 10.79 6.66 16.55
C HIS A 206 11.62 5.44 16.12
N GLU A 207 12.86 5.43 16.54
CA GLU A 207 13.75 4.29 16.30
C GLU A 207 13.30 3.07 17.10
N ILE A 208 13.40 1.90 16.49
CA ILE A 208 13.03 0.62 17.11
C ILE A 208 14.19 -0.36 17.08
N SER A 209 14.01 -1.49 17.75
CA SER A 209 14.98 -2.59 17.76
C SER A 209 15.16 -3.21 16.37
N THR A 210 16.39 -3.64 16.07
CA THR A 210 16.71 -4.41 14.85
C THR A 210 16.07 -5.80 14.78
N ARG A 211 15.33 -6.21 15.81
CA ARG A 211 14.52 -7.45 15.81
C ARG A 211 13.41 -7.47 14.75
N VAL A 212 13.09 -6.30 14.17
CA VAL A 212 12.15 -6.18 13.07
C VAL A 212 12.68 -6.68 11.73
N ASN A 213 13.98 -6.87 11.61
CA ASN A 213 14.66 -7.29 10.37
C ASN A 213 14.27 -8.71 9.95
#